data_e5e08d527efc2972f50b3ebb24e3cc84
#
_entry.id   e5e08d527efc2972f50b3ebb24e3cc84
#
_cell.length_a   1.000
_cell.length_b   1.000
_cell.length_c   1.000
_cell.angle_alpha   90.00
_cell.angle_beta   90.00
_cell.angle_gamma   90.00
#
_symmetry.space_group_name_H-M   'P 1'
#
loop_
_entity.id
_entity.type
_entity.pdbx_description
1 polymer ?
#
loop_
_entity_poly.entity_id
_entity_poly.type
_entity_poly.pdbx_seq_one_letter_code
_entity_poly.pdbx_strand_id
1 'polypeptide(L)'
;YASHYRSYDKKTIIFNTLKISKIISLFLLLLIPMIGNTQKPNTFIEYGTTVHVGENTPLWQVSNQHGLSSLNNNTYIKGGISYKKKVHSWKIESELNLAIATGGSSTFIIQQAYADIRYKWIGIWGGNRELITEYLNPLLSSGGLVWSSNARPIPQICVGILDYIHLTPGIQLKVKVSYGWFTDGKYQERNVGEVYSYVKKTKFHHKSIYFRFGNPERHWLFDAGIRMDDQFGGYATRGPRSGNLGNSWKDYLNAFIPRNSGEGEYFDGNYLGSEHLKLTYQNKNILC
;
A
#
# COMPACT_ATOMS: atom_id res chain seq x y z
N TYR A 1 -21.75 -11.07 -39.28
CA TYR A 1 -20.67 -11.37 -38.35
C TYR A 1 -19.40 -10.71 -38.86
N ALA A 2 -19.09 -9.49 -38.39
CA ALA A 2 -17.84 -8.79 -38.68
C ALA A 2 -16.98 -8.82 -37.45
N SER A 3 -15.82 -9.50 -37.52
CA SER A 3 -14.80 -9.56 -36.50
C SER A 3 -14.10 -8.21 -36.40
N HIS A 4 -14.33 -7.46 -35.31
CA HIS A 4 -13.54 -6.28 -34.99
C HIS A 4 -12.19 -6.71 -34.38
N TYR A 5 -11.20 -6.88 -35.22
CA TYR A 5 -9.80 -6.88 -34.82
C TYR A 5 -9.41 -5.45 -34.40
N ARG A 6 -9.30 -5.23 -33.09
CA ARG A 6 -8.73 -3.98 -32.55
C ARG A 6 -7.24 -3.97 -32.82
N SER A 7 -6.82 -3.19 -33.77
CA SER A 7 -5.41 -2.81 -33.96
C SER A 7 -4.89 -2.12 -32.67
N TYR A 8 -4.03 -2.80 -31.92
CA TYR A 8 -3.30 -2.14 -30.83
C TYR A 8 -2.31 -1.15 -31.42
N ASP A 9 -2.47 0.13 -31.05
CA ASP A 9 -1.59 1.20 -31.50
C ASP A 9 -0.15 0.95 -30.99
N LYS A 10 0.78 0.71 -31.92
CA LYS A 10 2.20 0.47 -31.66
C LYS A 10 2.83 1.57 -30.77
N LYS A 11 2.35 2.80 -30.84
CA LYS A 11 2.81 3.91 -29.99
C LYS A 11 2.51 3.71 -28.52
N THR A 12 1.34 3.14 -28.17
CA THR A 12 0.97 2.87 -26.78
C THR A 12 1.81 1.76 -26.16
N ILE A 13 2.18 0.75 -26.97
CA ILE A 13 3.07 -0.34 -26.51
C ILE A 13 4.47 0.19 -26.25
N ILE A 14 5.03 0.99 -27.16
CA ILE A 14 6.38 1.59 -27.02
C ILE A 14 6.43 2.55 -25.82
N PHE A 15 5.41 3.36 -25.58
CA PHE A 15 5.37 4.30 -24.45
C PHE A 15 5.28 3.59 -23.09
N ASN A 16 4.56 2.47 -23.01
CA ASN A 16 4.49 1.64 -21.81
C ASN A 16 5.82 0.89 -21.56
N THR A 17 6.45 0.40 -22.61
CA THR A 17 7.75 -0.30 -22.50
C THR A 17 8.85 0.65 -22.02
N LEU A 18 8.87 1.90 -22.51
CA LEU A 18 9.81 2.95 -22.07
C LEU A 18 9.61 3.37 -20.61
N LYS A 19 8.36 3.43 -20.12
CA LYS A 19 8.08 3.70 -18.70
C LYS A 19 8.51 2.54 -17.79
N ILE A 20 8.23 1.32 -18.19
CA ILE A 20 8.64 0.10 -17.45
C ILE A 20 10.17 0.00 -17.43
N SER A 21 10.86 0.25 -18.54
CA SER A 21 12.32 0.20 -18.60
C SER A 21 12.98 1.24 -17.69
N LYS A 22 12.43 2.46 -17.59
CA LYS A 22 12.93 3.51 -16.69
C LYS A 22 12.75 3.14 -15.21
N ILE A 23 11.61 2.52 -14.86
CA ILE A 23 11.36 2.05 -13.50
C ILE A 23 12.31 0.89 -13.17
N ILE A 24 12.49 -0.05 -14.08
CA ILE A 24 13.45 -1.17 -13.92
C ILE A 24 14.89 -0.63 -13.83
N SER A 25 15.27 0.35 -14.66
CA SER A 25 16.61 0.94 -14.62
C SER A 25 16.86 1.73 -13.33
N LEU A 26 15.87 2.47 -12.83
CA LEU A 26 15.95 3.17 -11.54
C LEU A 26 16.06 2.16 -10.39
N PHE A 27 15.33 1.05 -10.48
CA PHE A 27 15.38 -0.01 -9.49
C PHE A 27 16.70 -0.80 -9.53
N LEU A 28 17.24 -1.06 -10.73
CA LEU A 28 18.57 -1.65 -10.93
C LEU A 28 19.68 -0.72 -10.40
N LEU A 29 19.56 0.59 -10.56
CA LEU A 29 20.47 1.58 -9.98
C LEU A 29 20.45 1.56 -8.43
N LEU A 30 19.30 1.32 -7.83
CA LEU A 30 19.16 1.14 -6.38
C LEU A 30 19.73 -0.20 -5.89
N LEU A 31 19.88 -1.19 -6.78
CA LEU A 31 20.50 -2.49 -6.48
C LEU A 31 22.04 -2.49 -6.63
N ILE A 32 22.63 -1.52 -7.35
CA ILE A 32 24.09 -1.44 -7.57
C ILE A 32 24.90 -1.42 -6.27
N PRO A 33 24.51 -0.72 -5.18
CA PRO A 33 25.22 -0.81 -3.91
C PRO A 33 25.21 -2.20 -3.25
N MET A 34 24.39 -3.13 -3.76
CA MET A 34 24.24 -4.48 -3.21
C MET A 34 25.33 -5.45 -3.67
N ILE A 35 26.06 -5.14 -4.74
CA ILE A 35 27.03 -6.05 -5.39
C ILE A 35 28.36 -6.18 -4.60
N GLY A 36 28.63 -5.27 -3.66
CA GLY A 36 29.89 -5.20 -2.93
C GLY A 36 29.91 -5.79 -1.50
N ASN A 37 28.86 -6.46 -1.01
CA ASN A 37 28.76 -6.85 0.38
C ASN A 37 28.19 -8.26 0.62
N THR A 38 28.76 -8.93 1.60
CA THR A 38 28.61 -10.35 1.96
C THR A 38 27.22 -10.83 2.44
N GLN A 39 26.21 -9.98 2.51
CA GLN A 39 24.85 -10.41 2.86
C GLN A 39 24.11 -10.89 1.61
N LYS A 40 23.78 -12.18 1.61
CA LYS A 40 22.98 -12.79 0.52
C LYS A 40 21.55 -12.25 0.55
N PRO A 41 20.97 -11.90 -0.63
CA PRO A 41 19.57 -11.56 -0.70
C PRO A 41 18.70 -12.79 -0.40
N ASN A 42 17.54 -12.55 0.20
CA ASN A 42 16.51 -13.58 0.34
C ASN A 42 15.70 -13.68 -0.94
N THR A 43 15.47 -14.89 -1.43
CA THR A 43 14.62 -15.16 -2.59
C THR A 43 13.57 -16.19 -2.24
N PHE A 44 12.39 -16.09 -2.88
CA PHE A 44 11.32 -17.05 -2.72
C PHE A 44 10.52 -17.21 -4.01
N ILE A 45 9.81 -18.33 -4.12
CA ILE A 45 8.75 -18.56 -5.10
C ILE A 45 7.54 -19.06 -4.32
N GLU A 46 6.37 -18.53 -4.65
CA GLU A 46 5.08 -18.88 -4.07
C GLU A 46 4.10 -19.20 -5.18
N TYR A 47 3.35 -20.26 -5.00
CA TYR A 47 2.23 -20.64 -5.85
C TYR A 47 0.94 -20.60 -5.02
N GLY A 48 -0.10 -19.98 -5.56
CA GLY A 48 -1.41 -19.95 -4.95
C GLY A 48 -2.51 -20.24 -5.95
N THR A 49 -3.51 -21.01 -5.51
CA THR A 49 -4.71 -21.27 -6.28
C THR A 49 -5.93 -21.21 -5.40
N THR A 50 -6.99 -20.60 -5.90
CA THR A 50 -8.31 -20.53 -5.26
C THR A 50 -9.33 -21.12 -6.19
N VAL A 51 -10.00 -22.17 -5.74
CA VAL A 51 -11.06 -22.84 -6.49
C VAL A 51 -12.28 -22.93 -5.58
N HIS A 52 -13.43 -22.55 -6.10
CA HIS A 52 -14.72 -22.71 -5.43
C HIS A 52 -15.75 -23.26 -6.40
N VAL A 53 -16.77 -23.91 -5.84
CA VAL A 53 -17.96 -24.39 -6.53
C VAL A 53 -19.16 -23.70 -5.92
N GLY A 54 -20.01 -23.07 -6.74
CA GLY A 54 -21.14 -22.27 -6.31
C GLY A 54 -21.01 -20.79 -6.70
N GLU A 55 -22.01 -20.00 -6.32
CA GLU A 55 -22.11 -18.59 -6.74
C GLU A 55 -21.25 -17.63 -5.89
N ASN A 56 -20.87 -18.01 -4.68
CA ASN A 56 -20.22 -17.11 -3.73
C ASN A 56 -18.89 -17.68 -3.23
N THR A 57 -17.82 -16.92 -3.43
CA THR A 57 -16.52 -17.21 -2.83
C THR A 57 -16.51 -16.78 -1.36
N PRO A 58 -16.16 -17.66 -0.42
CA PRO A 58 -16.02 -17.30 0.98
C PRO A 58 -14.96 -16.22 1.19
N LEU A 59 -15.25 -15.26 2.08
CA LEU A 59 -14.36 -14.11 2.33
C LEU A 59 -12.93 -14.53 2.70
N TRP A 60 -12.74 -15.59 3.47
CA TRP A 60 -11.40 -16.04 3.90
C TRP A 60 -10.49 -16.49 2.75
N GLN A 61 -11.05 -16.85 1.59
CA GLN A 61 -10.25 -17.21 0.42
C GLN A 61 -9.61 -15.99 -0.27
N VAL A 62 -10.15 -14.80 -0.05
CA VAL A 62 -9.66 -13.54 -0.63
C VAL A 62 -9.05 -12.60 0.40
N SER A 63 -9.34 -12.82 1.69
CA SER A 63 -8.81 -11.99 2.79
C SER A 63 -7.31 -12.14 2.94
N ASN A 64 -6.63 -11.04 3.26
CA ASN A 64 -5.19 -10.98 3.52
C ASN A 64 -4.30 -11.47 2.36
N GLN A 65 -4.84 -11.52 1.14
CA GLN A 65 -4.12 -11.93 -0.06
C GLN A 65 -3.55 -10.75 -0.85
N HIS A 66 -3.66 -9.53 -0.32
CA HIS A 66 -3.15 -8.30 -0.93
C HIS A 66 -3.52 -8.14 -2.42
N GLY A 67 -4.72 -8.58 -2.79
CA GLY A 67 -5.25 -8.50 -4.15
C GLY A 67 -4.66 -9.48 -5.15
N LEU A 68 -3.96 -10.52 -4.69
CA LEU A 68 -3.50 -11.62 -5.54
C LEU A 68 -4.61 -12.62 -5.81
N SER A 69 -5.48 -12.89 -4.84
CA SER A 69 -6.68 -13.69 -5.00
C SER A 69 -7.90 -12.83 -5.38
N SER A 70 -8.88 -13.41 -6.01
CA SER A 70 -10.12 -12.76 -6.45
C SER A 70 -11.35 -13.59 -6.07
N LEU A 71 -12.55 -13.02 -6.26
CA LEU A 71 -13.82 -13.73 -6.06
C LEU A 71 -14.07 -14.83 -7.11
N ASN A 72 -13.30 -14.87 -8.18
CA ASN A 72 -13.35 -15.92 -9.18
C ASN A 72 -12.29 -16.98 -8.91
N ASN A 73 -12.46 -18.16 -9.52
CA ASN A 73 -11.39 -19.15 -9.57
C ASN A 73 -10.14 -18.52 -10.14
N ASN A 74 -9.04 -18.61 -9.41
CA ASN A 74 -7.81 -17.91 -9.77
C ASN A 74 -6.58 -18.71 -9.37
N THR A 75 -5.50 -18.41 -10.06
CA THR A 75 -4.19 -19.01 -9.79
C THR A 75 -3.13 -17.94 -9.98
N TYR A 76 -2.08 -17.95 -9.15
CA TYR A 76 -0.93 -17.10 -9.34
C TYR A 76 0.37 -17.82 -9.02
N ILE A 77 1.44 -17.34 -9.64
CA ILE A 77 2.82 -17.63 -9.27
C ILE A 77 3.48 -16.30 -8.95
N LYS A 78 4.07 -16.18 -7.77
CA LYS A 78 4.78 -14.99 -7.28
C LYS A 78 6.22 -15.36 -6.96
N GLY A 79 7.15 -14.56 -7.44
CA GLY A 79 8.56 -14.67 -7.08
C GLY A 79 9.10 -13.35 -6.56
N GLY A 80 10.04 -13.40 -5.64
CA GLY A 80 10.57 -12.22 -5.03
C GLY A 80 12.01 -12.30 -4.60
N ILE A 81 12.62 -11.12 -4.46
CA ILE A 81 13.94 -10.90 -3.92
C ILE A 81 13.89 -9.76 -2.91
N SER A 82 14.46 -9.97 -1.74
CA SER A 82 14.56 -8.96 -0.70
C SER A 82 15.97 -8.82 -0.16
N TYR A 83 16.30 -7.61 0.22
CA TYR A 83 17.59 -7.26 0.81
C TYR A 83 17.38 -6.40 2.05
N LYS A 84 18.06 -6.74 3.13
CA LYS A 84 18.03 -5.97 4.40
C LYS A 84 19.44 -5.83 4.91
N LYS A 85 19.85 -4.60 5.21
CA LYS A 85 21.18 -4.32 5.77
C LYS A 85 21.09 -3.28 6.89
N LYS A 86 21.84 -3.53 7.94
CA LYS A 86 22.06 -2.56 9.02
C LYS A 86 23.55 -2.26 9.08
N VAL A 87 23.91 -0.99 8.94
CA VAL A 87 25.30 -0.49 9.03
C VAL A 87 25.31 0.69 9.96
N HIS A 88 25.91 0.53 11.13
CA HIS A 88 25.91 1.55 12.19
C HIS A 88 24.48 2.01 12.51
N SER A 89 24.18 3.28 12.27
CA SER A 89 22.85 3.88 12.49
C SER A 89 21.91 3.79 11.29
N TRP A 90 22.37 3.23 10.16
CA TRP A 90 21.58 3.08 8.95
C TRP A 90 20.92 1.72 8.91
N LYS A 91 19.64 1.70 8.50
CA LYS A 91 18.90 0.50 8.09
C LYS A 91 18.46 0.71 6.64
N ILE A 92 18.76 -0.24 5.78
CA ILE A 92 18.39 -0.22 4.37
C ILE A 92 17.63 -1.51 4.09
N GLU A 93 16.46 -1.39 3.49
CA GLU A 93 15.63 -2.51 3.07
C GLU A 93 15.12 -2.25 1.66
N SER A 94 15.11 -3.26 0.82
CA SER A 94 14.47 -3.22 -0.50
C SER A 94 13.88 -4.56 -0.85
N GLU A 95 12.78 -4.55 -1.60
CA GLU A 95 12.09 -5.77 -2.01
C GLU A 95 11.47 -5.57 -3.39
N LEU A 96 11.53 -6.63 -4.20
CA LEU A 96 10.85 -6.74 -5.49
C LEU A 96 10.12 -8.08 -5.55
N ASN A 97 8.79 -8.04 -5.63
CA ASN A 97 7.94 -9.20 -5.81
C ASN A 97 7.09 -9.02 -7.07
N LEU A 98 7.21 -9.96 -7.97
CA LEU A 98 6.47 -10.01 -9.23
C LEU A 98 5.56 -11.23 -9.23
N ALA A 99 4.36 -11.10 -9.78
CA ALA A 99 3.44 -12.21 -9.93
C ALA A 99 2.82 -12.25 -11.33
N ILE A 100 2.50 -13.46 -11.76
CA ILE A 100 1.65 -13.76 -12.91
C ILE A 100 0.41 -14.43 -12.36
N ALA A 101 -0.78 -13.92 -12.73
CA ALA A 101 -2.04 -14.41 -12.21
C ALA A 101 -3.08 -14.58 -13.31
N THR A 102 -3.99 -15.52 -13.11
CA THR A 102 -5.20 -15.74 -13.93
C THR A 102 -6.43 -15.60 -13.05
N GLY A 103 -7.59 -15.25 -13.65
CA GLY A 103 -8.84 -15.07 -12.90
C GLY A 103 -8.96 -13.78 -12.10
N GLY A 104 -7.91 -12.98 -12.04
CA GLY A 104 -7.87 -11.69 -11.34
C GLY A 104 -8.01 -10.47 -12.26
N SER A 105 -7.81 -9.28 -11.70
CA SER A 105 -7.92 -8.00 -12.42
C SER A 105 -6.76 -7.72 -13.38
N SER A 106 -5.64 -8.40 -13.25
CA SER A 106 -4.45 -8.24 -14.10
C SER A 106 -3.64 -9.53 -14.17
N THR A 107 -3.10 -9.82 -15.35
CA THR A 107 -2.24 -10.99 -15.56
C THR A 107 -0.84 -10.79 -14.99
N PHE A 108 -0.24 -9.62 -15.18
CA PHE A 108 1.08 -9.27 -14.62
C PHE A 108 0.93 -8.27 -13.48
N ILE A 109 1.57 -8.56 -12.36
CA ILE A 109 1.43 -7.81 -11.12
C ILE A 109 2.82 -7.51 -10.56
N ILE A 110 3.09 -6.23 -10.32
CA ILE A 110 4.16 -5.79 -9.43
C ILE A 110 3.54 -5.73 -8.03
N GLN A 111 3.77 -6.78 -7.25
CA GLN A 111 3.14 -6.91 -5.94
C GLN A 111 3.84 -6.05 -4.92
N GLN A 112 5.16 -6.13 -4.86
CA GLN A 112 5.99 -5.21 -4.08
C GLN A 112 7.16 -4.72 -4.94
N ALA A 113 7.47 -3.46 -4.81
CA ALA A 113 8.67 -2.84 -5.37
C ALA A 113 8.97 -1.59 -4.56
N TYR A 114 9.79 -1.71 -3.52
CA TYR A 114 10.08 -0.59 -2.63
C TYR A 114 11.55 -0.55 -2.18
N ALA A 115 11.96 0.64 -1.76
CA ALA A 115 13.19 0.89 -1.02
C ALA A 115 12.87 1.66 0.25
N ASP A 116 13.47 1.28 1.38
CA ASP A 116 13.32 1.86 2.71
C ASP A 116 14.71 2.18 3.26
N ILE A 117 14.92 3.43 3.62
CA ILE A 117 16.17 3.93 4.19
C ILE A 117 15.85 4.63 5.50
N ARG A 118 16.49 4.20 6.57
CA ARG A 118 16.33 4.79 7.90
C ARG A 118 17.69 5.17 8.49
N TYR A 119 17.73 6.33 9.10
CA TYR A 119 18.88 6.82 9.85
C TYR A 119 18.44 7.20 11.25
N LYS A 120 18.99 6.50 12.25
CA LYS A 120 18.58 6.69 13.65
C LYS A 120 17.08 6.59 13.82
N TRP A 121 16.39 7.72 14.03
CA TRP A 121 14.98 7.84 14.34
C TRP A 121 14.10 8.22 13.15
N ILE A 122 14.67 8.73 12.05
CA ILE A 122 13.93 9.13 10.85
C ILE A 122 14.09 8.10 9.74
N GLY A 123 13.05 7.91 8.96
CA GLY A 123 13.08 7.04 7.79
C GLY A 123 12.25 7.59 6.65
N ILE A 124 12.62 7.14 5.46
CA ILE A 124 11.87 7.35 4.23
C ILE A 124 11.80 6.04 3.46
N TRP A 125 10.63 5.72 2.95
CA TRP A 125 10.49 4.64 1.99
C TRP A 125 9.60 5.06 0.83
N GLY A 126 9.82 4.44 -0.33
CA GLY A 126 9.03 4.71 -1.53
C GLY A 126 8.80 3.45 -2.34
N GLY A 127 7.64 3.39 -2.97
CA GLY A 127 7.21 2.28 -3.83
C GLY A 127 5.94 1.58 -3.37
N ASN A 128 5.72 0.37 -3.89
CA ASN A 128 4.62 -0.52 -3.50
C ASN A 128 5.07 -1.42 -2.36
N ARG A 129 4.40 -1.35 -1.23
CA ARG A 129 4.71 -2.19 -0.07
C ARG A 129 3.44 -2.77 0.53
N GLU A 130 3.41 -4.06 0.78
CA GLU A 130 2.36 -4.69 1.58
C GLU A 130 2.46 -4.16 3.01
N LEU A 131 1.42 -3.47 3.45
CA LEU A 131 1.35 -2.89 4.79
C LEU A 131 0.33 -3.66 5.61
N ILE A 132 0.72 -4.04 6.81
CA ILE A 132 -0.19 -4.58 7.82
C ILE A 132 -0.71 -3.39 8.62
N THR A 133 -2.02 -3.38 8.87
CA THR A 133 -2.62 -2.36 9.73
C THR A 133 -2.05 -2.49 11.15
N GLU A 134 -1.70 -1.36 11.74
CA GLU A 134 -1.15 -1.32 13.11
C GLU A 134 -2.10 -2.04 14.09
N TYR A 135 -1.50 -2.83 14.98
CA TYR A 135 -2.18 -3.59 16.05
C TYR A 135 -3.09 -4.73 15.62
N LEU A 136 -3.25 -5.00 14.33
CA LEU A 136 -3.98 -6.16 13.86
C LEU A 136 -3.07 -7.38 13.76
N ASN A 137 -3.59 -8.52 14.15
CA ASN A 137 -2.97 -9.81 13.89
C ASN A 137 -3.47 -10.31 12.52
N PRO A 138 -2.61 -10.46 11.50
CA PRO A 138 -3.02 -10.88 10.16
C PRO A 138 -3.60 -12.30 10.13
N LEU A 139 -3.33 -13.13 11.14
CA LEU A 139 -3.89 -14.47 11.25
C LEU A 139 -5.30 -14.49 11.87
N LEU A 140 -5.72 -13.40 12.53
CA LEU A 140 -6.98 -13.32 13.27
C LEU A 140 -7.92 -12.23 12.73
N SER A 141 -7.49 -11.44 11.73
CA SER A 141 -8.26 -10.34 11.21
C SER A 141 -8.25 -10.34 9.69
N SER A 142 -9.38 -9.98 9.09
CA SER A 142 -9.52 -9.75 7.64
C SER A 142 -9.09 -8.35 7.19
N GLY A 143 -8.48 -7.56 8.07
CA GLY A 143 -8.03 -6.20 7.82
C GLY A 143 -8.64 -5.16 8.76
N GLY A 144 -8.16 -3.92 8.68
CA GLY A 144 -8.67 -2.79 9.44
C GLY A 144 -9.80 -2.05 8.73
N LEU A 145 -10.46 -1.15 9.46
CA LEU A 145 -11.55 -0.32 8.94
C LEU A 145 -11.13 0.51 7.72
N VAL A 146 -9.96 1.11 7.78
CA VAL A 146 -9.47 2.03 6.74
C VAL A 146 -8.56 1.32 5.75
N TRP A 147 -7.83 0.32 6.21
CA TRP A 147 -6.86 -0.41 5.40
C TRP A 147 -7.08 -1.90 5.55
N SER A 148 -7.58 -2.51 4.50
CA SER A 148 -7.66 -3.97 4.43
C SER A 148 -6.41 -4.53 3.75
N SER A 149 -5.97 -5.69 4.16
CA SER A 149 -4.93 -6.44 3.44
C SER A 149 -5.47 -7.19 2.22
N ASN A 150 -6.64 -6.80 1.70
CA ASN A 150 -7.32 -7.46 0.59
C ASN A 150 -7.06 -6.78 -0.76
N ALA A 151 -6.64 -5.50 -0.75
CA ALA A 151 -6.31 -4.75 -1.95
C ALA A 151 -4.81 -4.74 -2.22
N ARG A 152 -4.44 -4.48 -3.48
CA ARG A 152 -3.02 -4.31 -3.85
C ARG A 152 -2.38 -3.16 -3.11
N PRO A 153 -1.07 -3.25 -2.82
CA PRO A 153 -0.32 -2.16 -2.26
C PRO A 153 -0.43 -0.89 -3.08
N ILE A 154 -0.64 0.23 -2.40
CA ILE A 154 -0.69 1.56 -3.03
C ILE A 154 0.75 2.07 -3.17
N PRO A 155 1.21 2.43 -4.39
CA PRO A 155 2.48 3.11 -4.58
C PRO A 155 2.47 4.46 -3.87
N GLN A 156 3.46 4.67 -2.99
CA GLN A 156 3.53 5.86 -2.14
C GLN A 156 4.96 6.18 -1.72
N ILE A 157 5.18 7.39 -1.27
CA ILE A 157 6.38 7.83 -0.56
C ILE A 157 5.96 8.14 0.87
N CYS A 158 6.63 7.52 1.83
CA CYS A 158 6.36 7.68 3.25
C CYS A 158 7.60 8.20 3.96
N VAL A 159 7.42 9.18 4.84
CA VAL A 159 8.47 9.74 5.69
C VAL A 159 7.98 9.80 7.13
N GLY A 160 8.88 9.63 8.07
CA GLY A 160 8.55 9.79 9.49
C GLY A 160 9.48 9.06 10.45
N ILE A 161 8.99 8.92 11.65
CA ILE A 161 9.56 8.08 12.70
C ILE A 161 8.95 6.69 12.53
N LEU A 162 9.58 5.87 11.69
CA LEU A 162 8.99 4.62 11.21
C LEU A 162 9.02 3.48 12.24
N ASP A 163 9.93 3.55 13.21
CA ASP A 163 10.01 2.66 14.38
C ASP A 163 9.70 3.46 15.64
N TYR A 164 9.25 2.81 16.70
CA TYR A 164 9.07 3.48 18.00
C TYR A 164 10.40 4.01 18.54
N ILE A 165 10.42 5.29 18.90
CA ILE A 165 11.55 5.93 19.60
C ILE A 165 11.14 6.31 21.01
N HIS A 166 12.08 6.28 21.94
CA HIS A 166 11.86 6.77 23.31
C HIS A 166 11.87 8.29 23.34
N LEU A 167 10.78 8.88 23.82
CA LEU A 167 10.70 10.30 24.18
C LEU A 167 11.18 10.51 25.62
N THR A 168 10.70 9.64 26.51
CA THR A 168 11.07 9.58 27.92
C THR A 168 11.09 8.10 28.37
N PRO A 169 11.62 7.77 29.54
CA PRO A 169 11.42 6.45 30.12
C PRO A 169 9.93 6.11 30.23
N GLY A 170 9.49 5.10 29.51
CA GLY A 170 8.10 4.65 29.52
C GLY A 170 7.16 5.31 28.51
N ILE A 171 7.63 6.25 27.66
CA ILE A 171 6.84 6.82 26.57
C ILE A 171 7.64 6.71 25.27
N GLN A 172 7.03 6.10 24.25
CA GLN A 172 7.59 5.98 22.92
C GLN A 172 6.65 6.59 21.88
N LEU A 173 7.21 7.06 20.79
CA LEU A 173 6.50 7.73 19.68
C LEU A 173 6.83 7.08 18.35
N LYS A 174 5.82 6.99 17.49
CA LYS A 174 5.91 6.61 16.08
C LYS A 174 5.02 7.53 15.26
N VAL A 175 5.53 8.08 14.15
CA VAL A 175 4.80 9.02 13.29
C VAL A 175 5.07 8.69 11.84
N LYS A 176 4.02 8.69 11.01
CA LYS A 176 4.13 8.47 9.57
C LYS A 176 3.30 9.48 8.80
N VAL A 177 3.84 9.93 7.69
CA VAL A 177 3.13 10.71 6.67
C VAL A 177 3.49 10.13 5.32
N SER A 178 2.50 9.89 4.47
CA SER A 178 2.75 9.44 3.11
C SER A 178 1.80 10.06 2.10
N TYR A 179 2.29 10.14 0.87
CA TYR A 179 1.52 10.47 -0.32
C TYR A 179 1.74 9.43 -1.40
N GLY A 180 0.67 9.10 -2.09
CA GLY A 180 0.68 8.08 -3.14
C GLY A 180 -0.43 8.30 -4.16
N TRP A 181 -0.68 7.27 -4.95
CA TRP A 181 -1.75 7.28 -5.96
C TRP A 181 -2.34 5.89 -6.13
N PHE A 182 -3.64 5.84 -6.37
CA PHE A 182 -4.31 4.58 -6.63
C PHE A 182 -3.99 4.06 -8.03
N THR A 183 -3.75 2.76 -8.12
CA THR A 183 -3.57 2.02 -9.37
C THR A 183 -4.62 0.92 -9.44
N ASP A 184 -5.58 1.05 -10.35
CA ASP A 184 -6.68 0.10 -10.51
C ASP A 184 -6.52 -0.81 -11.73
N GLY A 185 -5.42 -0.66 -12.49
CA GLY A 185 -5.20 -1.43 -13.71
C GLY A 185 -6.32 -1.27 -14.76
N LYS A 186 -7.00 -0.13 -14.77
CA LYS A 186 -8.20 0.16 -15.57
C LYS A 186 -9.43 -0.69 -15.16
N TYR A 187 -9.47 -1.16 -13.93
CA TYR A 187 -10.60 -1.93 -13.43
C TYR A 187 -11.90 -1.14 -13.50
N GLN A 188 -11.90 0.11 -13.03
CA GLN A 188 -13.06 0.99 -13.10
C GLN A 188 -13.49 1.24 -14.55
N GLU A 189 -12.55 1.55 -15.45
CA GLU A 189 -12.84 1.78 -16.87
C GLU A 189 -13.54 0.60 -17.52
N ARG A 190 -13.18 -0.63 -17.15
CA ARG A 190 -13.76 -1.85 -17.73
C ARG A 190 -15.11 -2.25 -17.13
N ASN A 191 -15.34 -1.95 -15.84
CA ASN A 191 -16.48 -2.49 -15.11
C ASN A 191 -17.60 -1.47 -14.86
N VAL A 192 -17.29 -0.16 -14.88
CA VAL A 192 -18.30 0.90 -14.63
C VAL A 192 -19.23 1.14 -15.83
N GLY A 193 -18.81 0.74 -17.04
CA GLY A 193 -19.58 0.96 -18.26
C GLY A 193 -19.59 2.44 -18.70
N GLU A 194 -20.44 2.74 -19.68
CA GLU A 194 -20.50 4.08 -20.28
C GLU A 194 -21.41 5.07 -19.53
N VAL A 195 -22.26 4.59 -18.67
CA VAL A 195 -23.31 5.39 -18.00
C VAL A 195 -22.78 6.06 -16.73
N TYR A 196 -21.93 5.39 -15.99
CA TYR A 196 -21.50 5.86 -14.67
C TYR A 196 -20.20 6.67 -14.74
N SER A 197 -20.07 7.63 -13.83
CA SER A 197 -18.83 8.38 -13.62
C SER A 197 -17.87 7.60 -12.74
N TYR A 198 -16.58 7.74 -13.01
CA TYR A 198 -15.51 7.27 -12.14
C TYR A 198 -14.33 8.23 -12.18
N VAL A 199 -13.45 8.14 -11.18
CA VAL A 199 -12.30 9.04 -11.04
C VAL A 199 -11.01 8.30 -11.41
N LYS A 200 -10.24 8.88 -12.34
CA LYS A 200 -8.90 8.40 -12.73
C LYS A 200 -7.83 9.15 -11.96
N LYS A 201 -6.69 8.49 -11.69
CA LYS A 201 -5.49 9.10 -11.10
C LYS A 201 -5.75 9.72 -9.72
N THR A 202 -6.69 9.16 -8.96
CA THR A 202 -6.94 9.54 -7.56
C THR A 202 -5.65 9.46 -6.75
N LYS A 203 -5.41 10.47 -5.92
CA LYS A 203 -4.29 10.55 -5.00
C LYS A 203 -4.65 9.90 -3.67
N PHE A 204 -3.63 9.51 -2.96
CA PHE A 204 -3.70 8.94 -1.64
C PHE A 204 -2.85 9.76 -0.67
N HIS A 205 -3.38 10.04 0.50
CA HIS A 205 -2.65 10.59 1.63
C HIS A 205 -2.87 9.74 2.86
N HIS A 206 -1.81 9.54 3.64
CA HIS A 206 -1.86 8.88 4.94
C HIS A 206 -1.08 9.67 5.95
N LYS A 207 -1.63 9.77 7.16
CA LYS A 207 -0.92 10.25 8.34
C LYS A 207 -1.32 9.44 9.56
N SER A 208 -0.37 9.20 10.45
CA SER A 208 -0.63 8.52 11.71
C SER A 208 0.35 8.93 12.78
N ILE A 209 -0.12 8.93 14.02
CA ILE A 209 0.68 9.13 15.22
C ILE A 209 0.30 8.07 16.25
N TYR A 210 1.28 7.44 16.85
CA TYR A 210 1.11 6.39 17.84
C TYR A 210 2.04 6.64 19.01
N PHE A 211 1.48 6.53 20.20
CA PHE A 211 2.21 6.53 21.45
C PHE A 211 2.18 5.13 22.05
N ARG A 212 3.28 4.73 22.65
CA ARG A 212 3.38 3.53 23.47
C ARG A 212 3.78 3.92 24.87
N PHE A 213 3.01 3.49 25.85
CA PHE A 213 3.22 3.71 27.27
C PHE A 213 3.62 2.39 27.96
N GLY A 214 4.56 2.49 28.87
CA GLY A 214 5.09 1.35 29.61
C GLY A 214 6.53 1.01 29.23
N ASN A 215 7.10 0.09 29.99
CA ASN A 215 8.44 -0.43 29.71
C ASN A 215 8.31 -1.80 29.03
N PRO A 216 8.93 -2.06 27.87
CA PRO A 216 8.93 -3.36 27.20
C PRO A 216 9.46 -4.51 28.08
N GLU A 217 10.25 -4.23 29.11
CA GLU A 217 10.74 -5.21 30.08
C GLU A 217 9.72 -5.54 31.17
N ARG A 218 8.66 -4.75 31.31
CA ARG A 218 7.57 -4.96 32.23
C ARG A 218 6.40 -5.70 31.54
N HIS A 219 5.48 -6.23 32.35
CA HIS A 219 4.40 -7.06 31.83
C HIS A 219 3.37 -6.33 30.99
N TRP A 220 3.18 -5.03 31.18
CA TRP A 220 2.12 -4.26 30.57
C TRP A 220 2.66 -3.17 29.63
N LEU A 221 2.10 -3.15 28.42
CA LEU A 221 2.28 -2.07 27.44
C LEU A 221 0.90 -1.59 26.99
N PHE A 222 0.72 -0.29 26.93
CA PHE A 222 -0.46 0.35 26.39
C PHE A 222 -0.08 1.20 25.16
N ASP A 223 -0.67 0.87 24.03
CA ASP A 223 -0.49 1.61 22.78
C ASP A 223 -1.77 2.38 22.47
N ALA A 224 -1.64 3.66 22.10
CA ALA A 224 -2.73 4.50 21.63
C ALA A 224 -2.29 5.26 20.39
N GLY A 225 -3.18 5.42 19.42
CA GLY A 225 -2.84 6.15 18.21
C GLY A 225 -4.03 6.52 17.36
N ILE A 226 -3.77 7.44 16.45
CA ILE A 226 -4.74 7.93 15.47
C ILE A 226 -4.13 7.72 14.09
N ARG A 227 -4.98 7.30 13.17
CA ARG A 227 -4.68 7.16 11.76
C ARG A 227 -5.74 7.90 10.94
N MET A 228 -5.31 8.57 9.90
CA MET A 228 -6.18 9.18 8.90
C MET A 228 -5.65 8.86 7.51
N ASP A 229 -6.55 8.43 6.64
CA ASP A 229 -6.30 8.18 5.23
C ASP A 229 -7.27 9.00 4.39
N ASP A 230 -6.80 9.54 3.28
CA ASP A 230 -7.57 10.37 2.39
C ASP A 230 -7.39 9.98 0.92
N GLN A 231 -8.51 10.04 0.19
CA GLN A 231 -8.57 9.92 -1.26
C GLN A 231 -8.94 11.28 -1.84
N PHE A 232 -8.04 11.91 -2.57
CA PHE A 232 -8.26 13.25 -3.10
C PHE A 232 -7.81 13.42 -4.55
N GLY A 233 -8.28 14.48 -5.19
CA GLY A 233 -7.88 14.86 -6.54
C GLY A 233 -8.21 13.81 -7.60
N GLY A 234 -7.52 13.91 -8.72
CA GLY A 234 -7.74 13.05 -9.86
C GLY A 234 -8.54 13.71 -10.96
N TYR A 235 -9.16 12.92 -11.82
CA TYR A 235 -9.95 13.38 -12.95
C TYR A 235 -11.28 12.59 -13.03
N ALA A 236 -12.39 13.27 -12.84
CA ALA A 236 -13.73 12.69 -13.00
C ALA A 236 -14.07 12.59 -14.49
N THR A 237 -14.50 11.41 -14.92
CA THR A 237 -14.71 11.13 -16.35
C THR A 237 -15.99 11.72 -16.90
N ARG A 238 -17.04 11.86 -16.09
CA ARG A 238 -18.39 12.30 -16.49
C ARG A 238 -19.13 12.97 -15.33
N GLY A 239 -20.26 13.61 -15.65
CA GLY A 239 -21.20 14.20 -14.71
C GLY A 239 -20.96 15.70 -14.49
N PRO A 240 -21.78 16.35 -13.64
CA PRO A 240 -21.71 17.79 -13.37
C PRO A 240 -20.36 18.26 -12.83
N ARG A 241 -19.62 17.37 -12.18
CA ARG A 241 -18.26 17.62 -11.66
C ARG A 241 -17.18 16.95 -12.51
N SER A 242 -17.44 16.69 -13.81
CA SER A 242 -16.43 16.12 -14.71
C SER A 242 -15.25 17.08 -14.87
N GLY A 243 -14.04 16.53 -14.94
CA GLY A 243 -12.83 17.32 -15.09
C GLY A 243 -11.79 17.06 -13.99
N ASN A 244 -10.89 18.01 -13.83
CA ASN A 244 -9.84 17.95 -12.82
C ASN A 244 -10.39 18.24 -11.42
N LEU A 245 -10.23 17.29 -10.51
CA LEU A 245 -10.68 17.39 -9.11
C LEU A 245 -9.58 17.92 -8.16
N GLY A 246 -8.47 18.42 -8.70
CA GLY A 246 -7.35 18.95 -7.95
C GLY A 246 -6.07 18.12 -8.13
N ASN A 247 -4.98 18.83 -8.48
CA ASN A 247 -3.64 18.25 -8.60
C ASN A 247 -2.56 19.30 -8.24
N SER A 248 -2.97 20.44 -7.66
CA SER A 248 -2.06 21.50 -7.24
C SER A 248 -1.41 21.15 -5.90
N TRP A 249 -0.30 21.82 -5.57
CA TRP A 249 0.33 21.65 -4.26
C TRP A 249 -0.60 22.04 -3.08
N LYS A 250 -1.58 22.93 -3.32
CA LYS A 250 -2.61 23.29 -2.35
C LYS A 250 -3.51 22.10 -2.01
N ASP A 251 -3.84 21.26 -3.00
CA ASP A 251 -4.67 20.08 -2.79
C ASP A 251 -3.94 19.05 -1.90
N TYR A 252 -2.62 18.94 -2.04
CA TYR A 252 -1.82 18.10 -1.12
C TYR A 252 -1.80 18.64 0.32
N LEU A 253 -1.75 19.97 0.50
CA LEU A 253 -1.86 20.58 1.82
C LEU A 253 -3.27 20.42 2.41
N ASN A 254 -4.31 20.56 1.60
CA ASN A 254 -5.69 20.35 2.02
C ASN A 254 -5.93 18.89 2.44
N ALA A 255 -5.36 17.92 1.74
CA ALA A 255 -5.39 16.53 2.13
C ALA A 255 -4.70 16.31 3.50
N PHE A 256 -3.62 17.03 3.79
CA PHE A 256 -2.96 16.98 5.09
C PHE A 256 -3.79 17.61 6.22
N ILE A 257 -4.41 18.76 5.95
CA ILE A 257 -5.29 19.46 6.91
C ILE A 257 -6.68 19.54 6.28
N PRO A 258 -7.61 18.63 6.66
CA PRO A 258 -8.96 18.66 6.10
C PRO A 258 -9.59 20.04 6.29
N ARG A 259 -10.08 20.60 5.19
CA ARG A 259 -10.78 21.88 5.20
C ARG A 259 -12.19 21.69 4.65
N ASN A 260 -13.14 22.41 5.23
CA ASN A 260 -14.47 22.49 4.66
C ASN A 260 -14.42 23.40 3.43
N SER A 261 -14.99 22.96 2.31
CA SER A 261 -15.02 23.71 1.05
C SER A 261 -15.95 24.95 1.07
N GLY A 262 -16.58 25.23 2.19
CA GLY A 262 -17.41 26.44 2.39
C GLY A 262 -18.84 26.36 1.80
N GLU A 263 -19.14 25.41 0.96
CA GLU A 263 -20.47 25.15 0.40
C GLU A 263 -21.03 23.81 0.88
N GLY A 264 -21.47 23.78 2.12
CA GLY A 264 -22.05 22.58 2.71
C GLY A 264 -21.05 21.76 3.55
N GLU A 265 -21.51 20.62 4.04
CA GLU A 265 -20.78 19.76 4.98
C GLU A 265 -19.73 18.82 4.31
N TYR A 266 -19.33 19.11 3.06
CA TYR A 266 -18.45 18.24 2.29
C TYR A 266 -16.99 18.74 2.35
N PHE A 267 -16.09 17.87 2.75
CA PHE A 267 -14.65 18.10 2.63
C PHE A 267 -14.17 17.80 1.20
N ASP A 268 -13.11 18.48 0.78
CA ASP A 268 -12.44 18.18 -0.50
C ASP A 268 -11.64 16.87 -0.35
N GLY A 269 -12.30 15.74 -0.58
CA GLY A 269 -11.71 14.41 -0.47
C GLY A 269 -12.58 13.43 0.31
N ASN A 270 -12.15 12.18 0.37
CA ASN A 270 -12.79 11.12 1.15
C ASN A 270 -11.89 10.73 2.31
N TYR A 271 -12.12 11.36 3.45
CA TYR A 271 -11.35 11.16 4.67
C TYR A 271 -11.92 10.02 5.49
N LEU A 272 -11.05 9.08 5.85
CA LEU A 272 -11.35 8.02 6.80
C LEU A 272 -10.34 8.09 7.95
N GLY A 273 -10.85 8.16 9.17
CA GLY A 273 -10.05 8.14 10.40
C GLY A 273 -10.35 6.92 11.24
N SER A 274 -9.37 6.48 11.99
CA SER A 274 -9.54 5.45 13.02
C SER A 274 -8.67 5.74 14.23
N GLU A 275 -9.22 5.46 15.39
CA GLU A 275 -8.51 5.46 16.67
C GLU A 275 -8.13 4.01 17.00
N HIS A 276 -6.93 3.84 17.53
CA HIS A 276 -6.36 2.54 17.82
C HIS A 276 -5.92 2.49 19.27
N LEU A 277 -6.41 1.50 19.99
CA LEU A 277 -6.00 1.20 21.36
C LEU A 277 -5.57 -0.27 21.43
N LYS A 278 -4.44 -0.53 22.09
CA LYS A 278 -3.96 -1.88 22.31
C LYS A 278 -3.35 -2.01 23.70
N LEU A 279 -3.85 -2.97 24.47
CA LEU A 279 -3.23 -3.39 25.70
C LEU A 279 -2.50 -4.71 25.47
N THR A 280 -1.23 -4.77 25.82
CA THR A 280 -0.42 -5.97 25.69
C THR A 280 0.08 -6.40 27.07
N TYR A 281 -0.19 -7.65 27.42
CA TYR A 281 0.40 -8.28 28.58
C TYR A 281 1.44 -9.29 28.13
N GLN A 282 2.66 -9.16 28.64
CA GLN A 282 3.76 -10.07 28.34
C GLN A 282 4.19 -10.77 29.63
N ASN A 283 4.07 -12.09 29.65
CA ASN A 283 4.64 -12.92 30.71
C ASN A 283 5.56 -13.95 30.06
N LYS A 284 6.77 -14.10 30.60
CA LYS A 284 7.76 -15.08 30.11
C LYS A 284 7.23 -16.52 30.11
N ASN A 285 6.20 -16.79 30.89
CA ASN A 285 5.60 -18.12 31.05
C ASN A 285 4.28 -18.33 30.28
N ILE A 286 3.77 -17.30 29.59
CA ILE A 286 2.53 -17.37 28.81
C ILE A 286 2.86 -16.85 27.41
N LEU A 287 2.99 -17.77 26.47
CA LEU A 287 2.96 -17.50 25.05
C LEU A 287 1.48 -17.43 24.61
N CYS A 288 0.91 -16.24 24.54
CA CYS A 288 -0.39 -16.00 23.91
C CYS A 288 -0.21 -15.31 22.58
#